data_98a447bd172c930ccafb5adef34fd625
#
_entry.id   98a447bd172c930ccafb5adef34fd625
#
_cell.length_a   1.000
_cell.length_b   1.000
_cell.length_c   1.000
_cell.angle_alpha   90.00
_cell.angle_beta   90.00
_cell.angle_gamma   90.00
#
_symmetry.space_group_name_H-M   'P 1'
#
loop_
_entity.id
_entity.type
_entity.pdbx_description
1 polymer ?
#
loop_
_entity_poly.entity_id
_entity_poly.type
_entity_poly.pdbx_seq_one_letter_code
_entity_poly.pdbx_strand_id
1 'polypeptide(L)'
;ILNASQNKRKRKMVKDVCDNLEDYAKDLSERLSRMDFLSPYKTRFIKDGLSGKERELQIPAFYPDQCAHHAIMQVLKPIIERSSYHWSCANIPKRGIDHASKGVERATVRDRKHAKYCVKMDISKFYPSIPHGKLKARLREKIKDEKFLQIIFKVIDSHEQGLPIGNYTSPWLAELYLQPLDNLIKQK
;
A
#
# COMPACT_ATOMS: atom_id res chain seq x y z
N ILE A 1 -13.81 7.06 -6.05
CA ILE A 1 -13.49 7.98 -7.16
C ILE A 1 -12.94 9.29 -6.59
N LEU A 2 -13.69 10.03 -5.76
CA LEU A 2 -13.28 11.34 -5.25
C LEU A 2 -11.92 11.32 -4.53
N ASN A 3 -11.65 10.29 -3.70
CA ASN A 3 -10.34 10.13 -3.06
C ASN A 3 -9.20 9.92 -4.06
N ALA A 4 -9.46 9.20 -5.16
CA ALA A 4 -8.48 8.99 -6.21
C ALA A 4 -8.17 10.26 -7.02
N SER A 5 -9.12 11.20 -7.09
CA SER A 5 -9.01 12.44 -7.86
C SER A 5 -8.25 13.58 -7.15
N GLN A 6 -7.96 13.44 -5.84
CA GLN A 6 -7.30 14.50 -5.07
C GLN A 6 -5.97 14.91 -5.73
N ASN A 7 -5.78 16.22 -5.86
CA ASN A 7 -4.63 16.86 -6.52
C ASN A 7 -4.42 16.51 -8.00
N LYS A 8 -5.40 15.85 -8.66
CA LYS A 8 -5.28 15.41 -10.05
C LYS A 8 -6.38 15.97 -10.97
N ARG A 9 -7.32 16.77 -10.46
CA ARG A 9 -8.51 17.27 -11.19
C ARG A 9 -8.20 18.08 -12.46
N LYS A 10 -6.98 18.60 -12.62
CA LYS A 10 -6.53 19.29 -13.84
C LYS A 10 -6.31 18.34 -15.04
N ARG A 11 -6.23 17.02 -14.81
CA ARG A 11 -6.04 16.03 -15.87
C ARG A 11 -7.38 15.75 -16.54
N LYS A 12 -7.41 15.77 -17.90
CA LYS A 12 -8.63 15.59 -18.70
C LYS A 12 -9.47 14.39 -18.27
N MET A 13 -8.86 13.19 -18.18
CA MET A 13 -9.55 11.97 -17.75
C MET A 13 -10.13 12.09 -16.33
N VAL A 14 -9.38 12.69 -15.38
CA VAL A 14 -9.84 12.85 -14.01
C VAL A 14 -11.02 13.82 -13.92
N LYS A 15 -10.98 14.90 -14.71
CA LYS A 15 -12.08 15.85 -14.81
C LYS A 15 -13.34 15.17 -15.35
N ASP A 16 -13.21 14.44 -16.46
CA ASP A 16 -14.33 13.72 -17.09
C ASP A 16 -14.99 12.73 -16.12
N VAL A 17 -14.20 11.93 -15.40
CA VAL A 17 -14.69 10.99 -14.38
C VAL A 17 -15.38 11.72 -13.20
N CYS A 18 -14.90 12.91 -12.81
CA CYS A 18 -15.52 13.68 -11.74
C CYS A 18 -16.81 14.39 -12.19
N ASP A 19 -16.87 14.84 -13.44
CA ASP A 19 -18.04 15.53 -13.99
C ASP A 19 -19.20 14.53 -14.24
N ASN A 20 -18.89 13.24 -14.49
CA ASN A 20 -19.87 12.15 -14.69
C ASN A 20 -19.78 11.10 -13.56
N LEU A 21 -19.69 11.57 -12.30
CA LEU A 21 -19.34 10.74 -11.15
C LEU A 21 -20.28 9.54 -10.91
N GLU A 22 -21.58 9.72 -11.08
CA GLU A 22 -22.58 8.67 -10.80
C GLU A 22 -22.46 7.52 -11.80
N ASP A 23 -22.31 7.82 -13.09
CA ASP A 23 -22.18 6.81 -14.14
C ASP A 23 -20.89 6.01 -13.96
N TYR A 24 -19.75 6.70 -13.69
CA TYR A 24 -18.49 6.02 -13.41
C TYR A 24 -18.51 5.23 -12.09
N ALA A 25 -19.26 5.66 -11.09
CA ALA A 25 -19.40 4.91 -9.84
C ALA A 25 -20.20 3.63 -10.05
N LYS A 26 -21.27 3.69 -10.84
CA LYS A 26 -22.07 2.53 -11.22
C LYS A 26 -21.27 1.54 -12.05
N ASP A 27 -20.60 2.00 -13.10
CA ASP A 27 -19.72 1.16 -13.93
C ASP A 27 -18.60 0.51 -13.09
N LEU A 28 -17.96 1.24 -12.19
CA LEU A 28 -16.93 0.70 -11.31
C LEU A 28 -17.47 -0.40 -10.39
N SER A 29 -18.66 -0.24 -9.85
CA SER A 29 -19.34 -1.25 -9.03
C SER A 29 -19.60 -2.54 -9.82
N GLU A 30 -20.08 -2.40 -11.05
CA GLU A 30 -20.29 -3.54 -11.96
C GLU A 30 -18.97 -4.23 -12.32
N ARG A 31 -17.92 -3.46 -12.65
CA ARG A 31 -16.57 -3.99 -12.95
C ARG A 31 -15.98 -4.75 -11.77
N LEU A 32 -16.09 -4.22 -10.56
CA LEU A 32 -15.64 -4.91 -9.34
C LEU A 32 -16.39 -6.23 -9.16
N SER A 33 -17.71 -6.24 -9.38
CA SER A 33 -18.54 -7.44 -9.27
C SER A 33 -18.19 -8.50 -10.31
N ARG A 34 -17.82 -8.08 -11.53
CA ARG A 34 -17.39 -8.96 -12.63
C ARG A 34 -15.90 -9.27 -12.60
N MET A 35 -15.17 -8.73 -11.64
CA MET A 35 -13.71 -8.86 -11.56
C MET A 35 -12.95 -8.28 -12.78
N ASP A 36 -13.50 -7.27 -13.46
CA ASP A 36 -12.95 -6.62 -14.65
C ASP A 36 -12.63 -5.15 -14.39
N PHE A 37 -11.69 -4.90 -13.49
CA PHE A 37 -11.38 -3.55 -13.01
C PHE A 37 -9.89 -3.20 -13.08
N LEU A 38 -9.07 -4.01 -13.74
CA LEU A 38 -7.65 -3.74 -13.93
C LEU A 38 -7.30 -3.72 -15.41
N SER A 39 -6.52 -2.72 -15.80
CA SER A 39 -5.97 -2.56 -17.15
C SER A 39 -4.47 -2.95 -17.15
N PRO A 40 -3.89 -3.22 -18.32
CA PRO A 40 -2.45 -3.40 -18.42
C PRO A 40 -1.70 -2.17 -17.90
N TYR A 41 -0.67 -2.38 -17.08
CA TYR A 41 0.15 -1.30 -16.55
C TYR A 41 0.96 -0.62 -17.65
N LYS A 42 1.14 0.70 -17.50
CA LYS A 42 2.17 1.44 -18.23
C LYS A 42 3.45 1.43 -17.40
N THR A 43 4.52 0.88 -17.96
CA THR A 43 5.82 0.85 -17.28
C THR A 43 6.57 2.17 -17.52
N ARG A 44 7.18 2.70 -16.47
CA ARG A 44 8.07 3.87 -16.53
C ARG A 44 9.29 3.65 -15.65
N PHE A 45 10.47 3.91 -16.18
CA PHE A 45 11.70 3.90 -15.40
C PHE A 45 11.98 5.30 -14.85
N ILE A 46 12.32 5.36 -13.58
CA ILE A 46 12.77 6.59 -12.90
C ILE A 46 14.11 6.34 -12.22
N LYS A 47 14.99 7.35 -12.23
CA LYS A 47 16.22 7.35 -11.44
C LYS A 47 15.97 8.07 -10.11
N ASP A 48 16.31 7.42 -9.01
CA ASP A 48 16.25 8.01 -7.68
C ASP A 48 17.35 9.08 -7.56
N GLY A 49 16.94 10.33 -7.28
CA GLY A 49 17.78 11.51 -7.48
C GLY A 49 19.12 11.52 -6.75
N LEU A 50 19.23 10.90 -5.57
CA LEU A 50 20.44 10.87 -4.76
C LEU A 50 21.26 9.58 -4.94
N SER A 51 20.62 8.45 -5.17
CA SER A 51 21.29 7.14 -5.27
C SER A 51 21.60 6.72 -6.70
N GLY A 52 21.06 7.41 -7.71
CA GLY A 52 21.13 7.00 -9.11
C GLY A 52 20.44 5.66 -9.42
N LYS A 53 19.78 5.06 -8.45
CA LYS A 53 19.11 3.77 -8.57
C LYS A 53 17.93 3.86 -9.52
N GLU A 54 17.93 3.04 -10.54
CA GLU A 54 16.80 2.93 -11.45
C GLU A 54 15.67 2.10 -10.80
N ARG A 55 14.45 2.64 -10.89
CA ARG A 55 13.25 1.98 -10.38
C ARG A 55 12.23 1.86 -11.49
N GLU A 56 11.74 0.66 -11.68
CA GLU A 56 10.62 0.39 -12.56
C GLU A 56 9.32 0.70 -11.82
N LEU A 57 8.53 1.63 -12.37
CA LEU A 57 7.20 1.99 -11.87
C LEU A 57 6.13 1.38 -12.77
N GLN A 58 5.19 0.70 -12.15
CA GLN A 58 3.96 0.25 -12.79
C GLN A 58 2.87 1.31 -12.57
N ILE A 59 2.46 1.97 -13.65
CA ILE A 59 1.49 3.07 -13.58
C ILE A 59 0.11 2.55 -13.95
N PRO A 60 -0.81 2.40 -12.99
CA PRO A 60 -2.19 2.04 -13.26
C PRO A 60 -2.94 3.19 -13.95
N ALA A 61 -3.91 2.87 -14.79
CA ALA A 61 -4.82 3.86 -15.35
C ALA A 61 -5.57 4.58 -14.21
N PHE A 62 -5.99 5.84 -14.45
CA PHE A 62 -6.79 6.54 -13.43
C PHE A 62 -8.13 5.83 -13.24
N TYR A 63 -8.80 5.49 -14.33
CA TYR A 63 -10.03 4.71 -14.34
C TYR A 63 -9.83 3.50 -15.27
N PRO A 64 -10.24 2.32 -14.87
CA PRO A 64 -10.87 1.98 -13.57
C PRO A 64 -9.86 1.75 -12.41
N ASP A 65 -8.59 1.51 -12.68
CA ASP A 65 -7.61 0.91 -11.76
C ASP A 65 -7.40 1.71 -10.46
N GLN A 66 -6.97 3.01 -10.56
CA GLN A 66 -6.74 3.81 -9.35
C GLN A 66 -8.03 4.01 -8.56
N CYS A 67 -9.17 4.15 -9.23
CA CYS A 67 -10.46 4.24 -8.55
C CYS A 67 -10.80 2.95 -7.79
N ALA A 68 -10.55 1.78 -8.39
CA ALA A 68 -10.71 0.48 -7.74
C ALA A 68 -9.77 0.32 -6.54
N HIS A 69 -8.47 0.64 -6.70
CA HIS A 69 -7.50 0.61 -5.61
C HIS A 69 -7.95 1.48 -4.44
N HIS A 70 -8.45 2.69 -4.69
CA HIS A 70 -8.97 3.56 -3.64
C HIS A 70 -10.25 3.01 -2.98
N ALA A 71 -11.14 2.36 -3.74
CA ALA A 71 -12.33 1.70 -3.18
C ALA A 71 -11.93 0.54 -2.25
N ILE A 72 -11.02 -0.33 -2.68
CA ILE A 72 -10.47 -1.43 -1.89
C ILE A 72 -9.85 -0.88 -0.59
N MET A 73 -9.07 0.19 -0.69
CA MET A 73 -8.37 0.75 0.46
C MET A 73 -9.27 1.42 1.49
N GLN A 74 -10.48 1.86 1.13
CA GLN A 74 -11.45 2.35 2.13
C GLN A 74 -11.85 1.26 3.13
N VAL A 75 -11.92 0.01 2.68
CA VAL A 75 -12.23 -1.14 3.53
C VAL A 75 -10.99 -1.72 4.19
N LEU A 76 -9.91 -1.88 3.43
CA LEU A 76 -8.70 -2.57 3.87
C LEU A 76 -7.86 -1.74 4.85
N LYS A 77 -7.78 -0.43 4.65
CA LYS A 77 -6.94 0.47 5.45
C LYS A 77 -7.25 0.42 6.95
N PRO A 78 -8.51 0.52 7.43
CA PRO A 78 -8.82 0.42 8.86
C PRO A 78 -8.42 -0.94 9.47
N ILE A 79 -8.50 -2.02 8.67
CA ILE A 79 -8.11 -3.37 9.11
C ILE A 79 -6.60 -3.44 9.36
N ILE A 80 -5.81 -2.88 8.44
CA ILE A 80 -4.34 -2.85 8.55
C ILE A 80 -3.92 -1.94 9.70
N GLU A 81 -4.45 -0.72 9.78
CA GLU A 81 -4.11 0.28 10.81
C GLU A 81 -4.33 -0.24 12.23
N ARG A 82 -5.42 -0.97 12.46
CA ARG A 82 -5.75 -1.52 13.79
C ARG A 82 -4.68 -2.48 14.32
N SER A 83 -4.00 -3.20 13.44
CA SER A 83 -3.00 -4.20 13.80
C SER A 83 -1.55 -3.75 13.55
N SER A 84 -1.35 -2.53 13.05
CA SER A 84 -0.02 -1.99 12.78
C SER A 84 0.71 -1.62 14.08
N TYR A 85 2.00 -1.94 14.12
CA TYR A 85 2.85 -1.58 15.24
C TYR A 85 2.89 -0.06 15.46
N HIS A 86 2.93 0.39 16.72
CA HIS A 86 2.87 1.81 17.06
C HIS A 86 3.96 2.66 16.38
N TRP A 87 5.17 2.12 16.25
CA TRP A 87 6.30 2.80 15.60
C TRP A 87 6.47 2.46 14.11
N SER A 88 5.49 1.80 13.48
CA SER A 88 5.45 1.74 12.02
C SER A 88 5.10 3.12 11.46
N CYS A 89 6.02 3.71 10.71
CA CYS A 89 5.96 5.12 10.31
C CYS A 89 5.91 5.33 8.80
N ALA A 90 5.97 4.26 7.99
CA ALA A 90 6.11 4.40 6.55
C ALA A 90 4.80 4.83 5.85
N ASN A 91 3.66 4.22 6.21
CA ASN A 91 2.41 4.39 5.45
C ASN A 91 1.21 4.77 6.33
N ILE A 92 1.36 4.75 7.63
CA ILE A 92 0.26 5.02 8.57
C ILE A 92 0.04 6.55 8.68
N PRO A 93 -1.17 7.06 8.47
CA PRO A 93 -1.47 8.48 8.63
C PRO A 93 -1.07 9.00 10.01
N LYS A 94 -0.53 10.22 10.05
CA LYS A 94 -0.04 10.88 11.27
C LYS A 94 1.17 10.21 11.94
N ARG A 95 1.76 9.17 11.32
CA ARG A 95 2.96 8.48 11.79
C ARG A 95 4.09 8.64 10.76
N GLY A 96 4.47 9.90 10.49
CA GLY A 96 5.59 10.24 9.61
C GLY A 96 6.93 10.35 10.34
N ILE A 97 7.85 11.09 9.75
CA ILE A 97 9.22 11.32 10.27
C ILE A 97 9.20 11.87 11.69
N ASP A 98 8.31 12.82 12.01
CA ASP A 98 8.21 13.39 13.36
C ASP A 98 7.82 12.35 14.41
N HIS A 99 6.93 11.41 14.04
CA HIS A 99 6.56 10.32 14.92
C HIS A 99 7.74 9.35 15.13
N ALA A 100 8.46 9.01 14.07
CA ALA A 100 9.65 8.18 14.14
C ALA A 100 10.76 8.83 15.00
N SER A 101 11.01 10.11 14.80
CA SER A 101 12.01 10.87 15.58
C SER A 101 11.71 10.86 17.08
N LYS A 102 10.44 11.06 17.46
CA LYS A 102 10.00 10.95 18.86
C LYS A 102 10.23 9.55 19.43
N GLY A 103 10.07 8.50 18.61
CA GLY A 103 10.35 7.13 19.02
C GLY A 103 11.83 6.89 19.32
N VAL A 104 12.68 7.36 18.42
CA VAL A 104 14.15 7.27 18.59
C VAL A 104 14.60 8.09 19.81
N GLU A 105 14.13 9.34 19.95
CA GLU A 105 14.43 10.18 21.10
C GLU A 105 14.02 9.50 22.42
N ARG A 106 12.81 8.95 22.47
CA ARG A 106 12.32 8.23 23.65
C ARG A 106 13.23 7.03 23.99
N ALA A 107 13.64 6.25 23.00
CA ALA A 107 14.50 5.10 23.22
C ALA A 107 15.93 5.52 23.65
N THR A 108 16.52 6.54 23.02
CA THR A 108 17.92 6.90 23.24
C THR A 108 18.15 7.83 24.44
N VAL A 109 17.23 8.76 24.71
CA VAL A 109 17.36 9.75 25.79
C VAL A 109 16.79 9.25 27.11
N ARG A 110 15.58 8.66 27.06
CA ARG A 110 14.88 8.24 28.28
C ARG A 110 15.31 6.87 28.79
N ASP A 111 15.77 5.97 27.89
CA ASP A 111 16.17 4.61 28.23
C ASP A 111 17.63 4.33 27.89
N ARG A 112 18.52 5.23 28.28
CA ARG A 112 19.97 5.15 28.01
C ARG A 112 20.61 3.84 28.45
N LYS A 113 20.12 3.21 29.49
CA LYS A 113 20.66 1.94 30.00
C LYS A 113 20.52 0.80 29.01
N HIS A 114 19.44 0.78 28.24
CA HIS A 114 19.13 -0.28 27.28
C HIS A 114 19.44 0.10 25.83
N ALA A 115 19.67 1.39 25.53
CA ALA A 115 19.98 1.89 24.18
C ALA A 115 21.48 2.04 23.90
N LYS A 116 22.28 1.03 24.28
CA LYS A 116 23.76 1.06 24.05
C LYS A 116 24.15 0.77 22.59
N TYR A 117 23.31 0.03 21.87
CA TYR A 117 23.56 -0.38 20.50
C TYR A 117 22.36 -0.04 19.61
N CYS A 118 22.62 0.31 18.37
CA CYS A 118 21.61 0.52 17.34
C CYS A 118 21.88 -0.41 16.16
N VAL A 119 20.90 -1.20 15.77
CA VAL A 119 20.96 -2.04 14.58
C VAL A 119 20.08 -1.41 13.52
N LYS A 120 20.66 -1.06 12.36
CA LYS A 120 19.93 -0.60 11.19
C LYS A 120 19.84 -1.74 10.19
N MET A 121 18.61 -2.14 9.85
CA MET A 121 18.34 -3.19 8.88
C MET A 121 17.57 -2.65 7.69
N ASP A 122 17.81 -3.20 6.51
CA ASP A 122 17.07 -2.90 5.29
C ASP A 122 16.85 -4.19 4.49
N ILE A 123 15.68 -4.30 3.85
CA ILE A 123 15.33 -5.48 3.05
C ILE A 123 15.61 -5.16 1.58
N SER A 124 16.57 -5.87 1.01
CA SER A 124 16.89 -5.72 -0.42
C SER A 124 15.70 -6.11 -1.29
N LYS A 125 15.38 -5.25 -2.28
CA LYS A 125 14.28 -5.47 -3.23
C LYS A 125 12.95 -5.86 -2.54
N PHE A 126 12.60 -5.20 -1.45
CA PHE A 126 11.48 -5.58 -0.58
C PHE A 126 10.19 -5.87 -1.34
N TYR A 127 9.68 -4.93 -2.14
CA TYR A 127 8.43 -5.10 -2.88
C TYR A 127 8.45 -6.29 -3.84
N PRO A 128 9.46 -6.47 -4.70
CA PRO A 128 9.57 -7.64 -5.56
C PRO A 128 9.73 -8.97 -4.81
N SER A 129 10.24 -8.94 -3.57
CA SER A 129 10.50 -10.16 -2.80
C SER A 129 9.32 -10.68 -1.98
N ILE A 130 8.19 -9.97 -1.95
CA ILE A 130 7.00 -10.36 -1.17
C ILE A 130 6.30 -11.56 -1.86
N PRO A 131 6.27 -12.77 -1.25
CA PRO A 131 5.60 -13.92 -1.85
C PRO A 131 4.09 -13.77 -1.77
N HIS A 132 3.38 -13.85 -2.91
CA HIS A 132 1.93 -13.72 -2.99
C HIS A 132 1.19 -14.69 -2.06
N GLY A 133 1.64 -15.97 -2.01
CA GLY A 133 1.00 -16.98 -1.16
C GLY A 133 1.01 -16.62 0.32
N LYS A 134 2.13 -16.11 0.84
CA LYS A 134 2.24 -15.67 2.24
C LYS A 134 1.40 -14.42 2.50
N LEU A 135 1.42 -13.45 1.59
CA LEU A 135 0.61 -12.25 1.70
C LEU A 135 -0.90 -12.56 1.69
N LYS A 136 -1.35 -13.43 0.78
CA LYS A 136 -2.74 -13.91 0.72
C LYS A 136 -3.16 -14.66 1.98
N ALA A 137 -2.28 -15.48 2.55
CA ALA A 137 -2.53 -16.15 3.83
C ALA A 137 -2.75 -15.12 4.96
N ARG A 138 -1.91 -14.08 5.03
CA ARG A 138 -2.07 -12.99 6.01
C ARG A 138 -3.40 -12.24 5.85
N LEU A 139 -3.83 -12.00 4.62
CA LEU A 139 -5.13 -11.38 4.35
C LEU A 139 -6.30 -12.24 4.86
N ARG A 140 -6.25 -13.57 4.64
CA ARG A 140 -7.27 -14.51 5.13
C ARG A 140 -7.37 -14.56 6.65
N GLU A 141 -6.30 -14.33 7.37
CA GLU A 141 -6.34 -14.22 8.84
C GLU A 141 -7.17 -13.02 9.30
N LYS A 142 -7.18 -11.93 8.54
CA LYS A 142 -7.81 -10.65 8.90
C LYS A 142 -9.20 -10.47 8.31
N ILE A 143 -9.46 -11.08 7.15
CA ILE A 143 -10.68 -10.87 6.35
C ILE A 143 -11.35 -12.21 6.13
N LYS A 144 -12.66 -12.28 6.38
CA LYS A 144 -13.47 -13.50 6.20
C LYS A 144 -14.37 -13.43 4.97
N ASP A 145 -14.56 -12.25 4.40
CA ASP A 145 -15.33 -12.06 3.17
C ASP A 145 -14.53 -12.54 1.96
N GLU A 146 -14.90 -13.71 1.44
CA GLU A 146 -14.22 -14.34 0.30
C GLU A 146 -14.34 -13.49 -0.99
N LYS A 147 -15.46 -12.81 -1.21
CA LYS A 147 -15.62 -11.94 -2.40
C LYS A 147 -14.66 -10.78 -2.35
N PHE A 148 -14.52 -10.14 -1.19
CA PHE A 148 -13.57 -9.06 -1.00
C PHE A 148 -12.11 -9.55 -1.09
N LEU A 149 -11.81 -10.74 -0.56
CA LEU A 149 -10.50 -11.38 -0.71
C LEU A 149 -10.13 -11.61 -2.18
N GLN A 150 -11.08 -12.11 -3.00
CA GLN A 150 -10.83 -12.33 -4.42
C GLN A 150 -10.51 -11.03 -5.16
N ILE A 151 -11.19 -9.92 -4.82
CA ILE A 151 -10.87 -8.60 -5.39
C ILE A 151 -9.43 -8.19 -5.04
N ILE A 152 -9.01 -8.35 -3.78
CA ILE A 152 -7.64 -8.03 -3.36
C ILE A 152 -6.63 -8.96 -4.03
N PHE A 153 -6.94 -10.25 -4.13
CA PHE A 153 -6.05 -11.23 -4.77
C PHE A 153 -5.85 -10.92 -6.25
N LYS A 154 -6.89 -10.47 -6.96
CA LYS A 154 -6.75 -10.02 -8.34
C LYS A 154 -5.76 -8.86 -8.46
N VAL A 155 -5.77 -7.92 -7.51
CA VAL A 155 -4.77 -6.83 -7.49
C VAL A 155 -3.37 -7.36 -7.22
N ILE A 156 -3.20 -8.32 -6.31
CA ILE A 156 -1.90 -8.93 -6.02
C ILE A 156 -1.38 -9.69 -7.24
N ASP A 157 -2.24 -10.49 -7.89
CA ASP A 157 -1.88 -11.33 -9.03
C ASP A 157 -1.74 -10.55 -10.35
N SER A 158 -2.06 -9.25 -10.36
CA SER A 158 -1.83 -8.39 -11.53
C SER A 158 -0.34 -8.16 -11.84
N HIS A 159 0.54 -8.60 -10.95
CA HIS A 159 1.98 -8.57 -11.13
C HIS A 159 2.52 -9.98 -10.91
N GLU A 160 3.47 -10.42 -11.74
CA GLU A 160 3.95 -11.80 -11.71
C GLU A 160 4.66 -12.16 -10.40
N GLN A 161 5.42 -11.24 -9.85
CA GLN A 161 6.21 -11.46 -8.65
C GLN A 161 6.21 -10.24 -7.72
N GLY A 162 5.89 -10.45 -6.45
CA GLY A 162 5.89 -9.40 -5.44
C GLY A 162 4.79 -8.36 -5.65
N LEU A 163 5.03 -7.14 -5.23
CA LEU A 163 4.12 -6.02 -5.36
C LEU A 163 4.67 -4.96 -6.31
N PRO A 164 3.88 -4.44 -7.25
CA PRO A 164 4.34 -3.40 -8.16
C PRO A 164 4.58 -2.08 -7.43
N ILE A 165 5.65 -1.39 -7.79
CA ILE A 165 5.90 -0.02 -7.34
C ILE A 165 5.04 0.92 -8.18
N GLY A 166 4.17 1.70 -7.53
CA GLY A 166 3.28 2.66 -8.18
C GLY A 166 1.80 2.46 -7.88
N ASN A 167 1.38 1.28 -7.43
CA ASN A 167 0.01 1.03 -7.01
C ASN A 167 -0.26 1.62 -5.62
N TYR A 168 -1.45 2.19 -5.44
CA TYR A 168 -1.88 2.76 -4.16
C TYR A 168 -2.03 1.70 -3.05
N THR A 169 -2.31 0.44 -3.43
CA THR A 169 -2.46 -0.69 -2.49
C THR A 169 -1.13 -1.27 -2.02
N SER A 170 -0.07 -1.19 -2.85
CA SER A 170 1.22 -1.87 -2.57
C SER A 170 1.86 -1.49 -1.24
N PRO A 171 1.96 -0.20 -0.84
CA PRO A 171 2.52 0.18 0.46
C PRO A 171 1.75 -0.41 1.65
N TRP A 172 0.44 -0.48 1.57
CA TRP A 172 -0.42 -1.01 2.61
C TRP A 172 -0.34 -2.54 2.73
N LEU A 173 -0.27 -3.23 1.60
CA LEU A 173 -0.08 -4.68 1.56
C LEU A 173 1.32 -5.07 2.08
N ALA A 174 2.34 -4.27 1.78
CA ALA A 174 3.68 -4.44 2.32
C ALA A 174 3.71 -4.21 3.84
N GLU A 175 3.01 -3.21 4.35
CA GLU A 175 2.82 -2.98 5.79
C GLU A 175 2.19 -4.19 6.46
N LEU A 176 1.08 -4.70 5.92
CA LEU A 176 0.41 -5.91 6.42
C LEU A 176 1.36 -7.12 6.47
N TYR A 177 2.18 -7.28 5.44
CA TYR A 177 3.14 -8.38 5.34
C TYR A 177 4.19 -8.34 6.43
N LEU A 178 4.67 -7.13 6.82
CA LEU A 178 5.70 -6.96 7.85
C LEU A 178 5.18 -6.97 9.29
N GLN A 179 3.89 -6.81 9.52
CA GLN A 179 3.33 -6.77 10.88
C GLN A 179 3.78 -7.89 11.82
N PRO A 180 3.94 -9.16 11.40
CA PRO A 180 4.44 -10.22 12.28
C PRO A 180 5.87 -9.97 12.75
N LEU A 181 6.73 -9.47 11.86
CA LEU A 181 8.12 -9.14 12.19
C LEU A 181 8.17 -7.98 13.21
N ASP A 182 7.41 -6.92 12.95
CA ASP A 182 7.32 -5.76 13.85
C ASP A 182 6.86 -6.16 15.25
N ASN A 183 5.85 -7.03 15.32
CA ASN A 183 5.31 -7.53 16.59
C ASN A 183 6.31 -8.46 17.30
N LEU A 184 7.05 -9.30 16.57
CA LEU A 184 8.09 -10.16 17.13
C LEU A 184 9.24 -9.34 17.76
N ILE A 185 9.71 -8.31 17.06
CA ILE A 185 10.77 -7.42 17.57
C ILE A 185 10.32 -6.67 18.83
N LYS A 186 9.03 -6.30 18.90
CA LYS A 186 8.46 -5.62 20.06
C LYS A 186 8.41 -6.49 21.32
N GLN A 187 8.23 -7.80 21.17
CA GLN A 187 8.06 -8.74 22.29
C GLN A 187 9.36 -9.10 23.01
N LYS A 188 10.50 -8.70 22.45
CA LYS A 188 11.84 -8.90 23.01
C LYS A 188 12.45 -7.60 23.49
#